data_b9b3e3ae787b6bcb359aacb06fdb0481
#
_entry.id   b9b3e3ae787b6bcb359aacb06fdb0481
#
_cell.length_a   1.000
_cell.length_b   1.000
_cell.length_c   1.000
_cell.angle_alpha   90.00
_cell.angle_beta   90.00
_cell.angle_gamma   90.00
#
_symmetry.space_group_name_H-M   'P 1'
#
loop_
_entity.id
_entity.type
_entity.pdbx_description
1 polymer ?
#
loop_
_entity_poly.entity_id
_entity_poly.type
_entity_poly.pdbx_seq_one_letter_code
_entity_poly.pdbx_strand_id
1 'polypeptide(L)'
;MICSLINIKNLNLGVTTFGAGLSAFISVLLLICCLVIPIFTLIYIKPRYAKLEEEHIKSKFYSIYEMIDINDNPNAVLWCTLFCLRRAVFAFALIFTTNPCLQLMAFCFPILAVITMLGLVSPLAEKIDNKIDMYDNITMLFLSYCLFLFTDFVPDAFIRYQVGFFMIFLTT
;
A
#
# COMPACT_ATOMS: atom_id res chain seq x y z
N MET A 1 -11.28 -0.54 -1.59
CA MET A 1 -10.75 -1.74 -0.93
C MET A 1 -11.20 -1.88 0.53
N ILE A 2 -10.93 -0.91 1.42
CA ILE A 2 -11.36 -0.97 2.85
C ILE A 2 -12.87 -1.19 2.97
N CYS A 3 -13.70 -0.39 2.30
CA CYS A 3 -15.16 -0.55 2.31
C CYS A 3 -15.62 -1.93 1.83
N SER A 4 -14.93 -2.49 0.81
CA SER A 4 -15.26 -3.85 0.30
C SER A 4 -14.96 -4.93 1.32
N LEU A 5 -13.83 -4.83 2.02
CA LEU A 5 -13.46 -5.78 3.07
C LEU A 5 -14.37 -5.69 4.31
N ILE A 6 -14.76 -4.46 4.72
CA ILE A 6 -15.73 -4.27 5.81
C ILE A 6 -17.08 -4.90 5.45
N ASN A 7 -17.54 -4.69 4.22
CA ASN A 7 -18.79 -5.26 3.74
C ASN A 7 -18.74 -6.80 3.76
N ILE A 8 -17.63 -7.39 3.34
CA ILE A 8 -17.40 -8.84 3.37
C ILE A 8 -17.36 -9.37 4.81
N LYS A 9 -16.66 -8.69 5.72
CA LYS A 9 -16.59 -9.05 7.14
C LYS A 9 -17.97 -9.04 7.82
N ASN A 10 -18.80 -8.07 7.46
CA ASN A 10 -20.15 -7.89 8.01
C ASN A 10 -21.20 -8.70 7.25
N LEU A 11 -20.80 -9.49 6.27
CA LEU A 11 -21.70 -10.32 5.48
C LEU A 11 -22.18 -11.50 6.36
N ASN A 12 -23.23 -11.23 7.16
CA ASN A 12 -24.01 -12.32 7.72
C ASN A 12 -24.72 -13.03 6.56
N LEU A 13 -24.55 -14.33 6.43
CA LEU A 13 -25.09 -15.19 5.36
C LEU A 13 -26.64 -15.18 5.24
N GLY A 14 -27.33 -14.39 6.06
CA GLY A 14 -28.76 -14.10 5.94
C GLY A 14 -29.00 -12.84 5.13
N VAL A 15 -28.74 -12.87 3.82
CA VAL A 15 -29.07 -11.77 2.91
C VAL A 15 -30.59 -11.59 2.89
N THR A 16 -31.09 -10.62 3.68
CA THR A 16 -32.54 -10.40 3.83
C THR A 16 -33.11 -9.42 2.81
N THR A 17 -32.24 -8.67 2.11
CA THR A 17 -32.66 -7.64 1.13
C THR A 17 -31.83 -7.71 -0.15
N PHE A 18 -32.48 -7.41 -1.30
CA PHE A 18 -31.82 -7.34 -2.61
C PHE A 18 -30.63 -6.34 -2.61
N GLY A 19 -30.78 -5.21 -1.91
CA GLY A 19 -29.74 -4.21 -1.79
C GLY A 19 -28.47 -4.73 -1.08
N ALA A 20 -28.62 -5.54 -0.04
CA ALA A 20 -27.50 -6.17 0.68
C ALA A 20 -26.75 -7.17 -0.22
N GLY A 21 -27.48 -7.97 -1.00
CA GLY A 21 -26.88 -8.90 -1.96
C GLY A 21 -26.09 -8.20 -3.07
N LEU A 22 -26.64 -7.13 -3.62
CA LEU A 22 -25.97 -6.31 -4.64
C LEU A 22 -24.69 -5.66 -4.08
N SER A 23 -24.76 -5.08 -2.88
CA SER A 23 -23.60 -4.47 -2.20
C SER A 23 -22.50 -5.49 -1.96
N ALA A 24 -22.85 -6.69 -1.52
CA ALA A 24 -21.91 -7.79 -1.33
C ALA A 24 -21.22 -8.20 -2.64
N PHE A 25 -22.00 -8.38 -3.70
CA PHE A 25 -21.48 -8.73 -5.04
C PHE A 25 -20.49 -7.69 -5.55
N ILE A 26 -20.84 -6.40 -5.51
CA ILE A 26 -19.96 -5.30 -5.91
C ILE A 26 -18.69 -5.29 -5.06
N SER A 27 -18.79 -5.54 -3.76
CA SER A 27 -17.64 -5.56 -2.84
C SER A 27 -16.66 -6.68 -3.18
N VAL A 28 -17.14 -7.86 -3.49
CA VAL A 28 -16.30 -9.00 -3.92
C VAL A 28 -15.65 -8.70 -5.26
N LEU A 29 -16.39 -8.16 -6.22
CA LEU A 29 -15.87 -7.81 -7.53
C LEU A 29 -14.75 -6.75 -7.44
N LEU A 30 -14.94 -5.71 -6.64
CA LEU A 30 -13.90 -4.69 -6.39
C LEU A 30 -12.66 -5.27 -5.71
N LEU A 31 -12.82 -6.20 -4.76
CA LEU A 31 -11.69 -6.86 -4.13
C LEU A 31 -10.89 -7.69 -5.13
N ILE A 32 -11.57 -8.45 -5.99
CA ILE A 32 -10.93 -9.22 -7.06
C ILE A 32 -10.16 -8.29 -8.00
N CYS A 33 -10.76 -7.19 -8.44
CA CYS A 33 -10.08 -6.21 -9.28
C CYS A 33 -8.82 -5.65 -8.62
N CYS A 34 -8.87 -5.31 -7.32
CA CYS A 34 -7.70 -4.81 -6.59
C CYS A 34 -6.58 -5.84 -6.47
N LEU A 35 -6.88 -7.14 -6.45
CA LEU A 35 -5.88 -8.20 -6.39
C LEU A 35 -5.34 -8.58 -7.78
N VAL A 36 -6.17 -8.47 -8.81
CA VAL A 36 -5.77 -8.80 -10.19
C VAL A 36 -4.71 -7.83 -10.71
N ILE A 37 -4.79 -6.53 -10.37
CA ILE A 37 -3.83 -5.53 -10.86
C ILE A 37 -2.38 -5.88 -10.50
N PRO A 38 -1.98 -6.11 -9.23
CA PRO A 38 -0.61 -6.47 -8.90
C PRO A 38 -0.16 -7.82 -9.48
N ILE A 39 -1.07 -8.78 -9.59
CA ILE A 39 -0.78 -10.08 -10.20
C ILE A 39 -0.53 -9.90 -11.71
N PHE A 40 -1.35 -9.09 -12.38
CA PHE A 40 -1.20 -8.78 -13.78
C PHE A 40 0.14 -8.07 -14.08
N THR A 41 0.53 -7.10 -13.26
CA THR A 41 1.82 -6.41 -13.42
C THR A 41 2.99 -7.37 -13.28
N LEU A 42 2.95 -8.30 -12.34
CA LEU A 42 4.01 -9.29 -12.12
C LEU A 42 4.10 -10.31 -13.26
N ILE A 43 2.96 -10.85 -13.69
CA ILE A 43 2.94 -11.99 -14.63
C ILE A 43 3.03 -11.52 -16.08
N TYR A 44 2.41 -10.39 -16.40
CA TYR A 44 2.28 -9.93 -17.78
C TYR A 44 3.28 -8.84 -18.14
N ILE A 45 3.42 -7.81 -17.31
CA ILE A 45 4.22 -6.64 -17.64
C ILE A 45 5.71 -6.91 -17.40
N LYS A 46 6.09 -7.47 -16.26
CA LYS A 46 7.50 -7.72 -15.92
C LYS A 46 8.25 -8.59 -16.95
N PRO A 47 7.73 -9.74 -17.43
CA PRO A 47 8.46 -10.54 -18.41
C PRO A 47 8.52 -9.92 -19.82
N ARG A 48 7.66 -8.94 -20.10
CA ARG A 48 7.64 -8.21 -21.37
C ARG A 48 8.33 -6.86 -21.32
N TYR A 49 9.12 -6.61 -20.30
CA TYR A 49 9.85 -5.37 -20.06
C TYR A 49 10.54 -4.84 -21.35
N ALA A 50 11.31 -5.67 -22.04
CA ALA A 50 12.03 -5.28 -23.25
C ALA A 50 11.12 -4.90 -24.45
N LYS A 51 9.83 -5.24 -24.39
CA LYS A 51 8.85 -4.94 -25.44
C LYS A 51 7.89 -3.82 -25.07
N LEU A 52 8.06 -3.19 -23.91
CA LEU A 52 7.17 -2.11 -23.43
C LEU A 52 7.27 -0.84 -24.30
N GLU A 53 8.38 -0.67 -25.02
CA GLU A 53 8.57 0.45 -25.95
C GLU A 53 7.91 0.22 -27.32
N GLU A 54 7.45 -1.01 -27.64
CA GLU A 54 6.71 -1.25 -28.86
C GLU A 54 5.40 -0.43 -28.86
N GLU A 55 5.12 0.30 -29.95
CA GLU A 55 3.97 1.24 -30.05
C GLU A 55 2.63 0.58 -29.69
N HIS A 56 2.43 -0.68 -30.05
CA HIS A 56 1.21 -1.42 -29.76
C HIS A 56 1.01 -1.69 -28.26
N ILE A 57 2.08 -1.94 -27.50
CA ILE A 57 2.03 -2.19 -26.07
C ILE A 57 1.96 -0.84 -25.32
N LYS A 58 2.74 0.12 -25.77
CA LYS A 58 2.77 1.48 -25.24
C LYS A 58 1.38 2.13 -25.27
N SER A 59 0.67 2.05 -26.37
CA SER A 59 -0.67 2.64 -26.50
C SER A 59 -1.72 2.06 -25.55
N LYS A 60 -1.53 0.80 -25.09
CA LYS A 60 -2.49 0.12 -24.20
C LYS A 60 -2.16 0.23 -22.71
N PHE A 61 -0.89 0.23 -22.36
CA PHE A 61 -0.45 0.07 -20.96
C PHE A 61 0.37 1.23 -20.43
N TYR A 62 0.60 2.27 -21.24
CA TYR A 62 1.43 3.44 -20.87
C TYR A 62 1.03 4.04 -19.51
N SER A 63 -0.26 4.22 -19.26
CA SER A 63 -0.74 4.78 -17.99
C SER A 63 -0.33 4.00 -16.73
N ILE A 64 0.09 2.74 -16.85
CA ILE A 64 0.50 1.93 -15.70
C ILE A 64 1.95 2.24 -15.30
N TYR A 65 2.77 2.64 -16.27
CA TYR A 65 4.22 2.86 -16.09
C TYR A 65 4.70 4.26 -16.52
N GLU A 66 3.79 5.19 -16.75
CA GLU A 66 4.10 6.56 -17.22
C GLU A 66 5.12 7.30 -16.33
N MET A 67 5.05 7.08 -15.00
CA MET A 67 5.96 7.71 -14.02
C MET A 67 7.16 6.85 -13.66
N ILE A 68 7.33 5.68 -14.30
CA ILE A 68 8.37 4.70 -13.95
C ILE A 68 9.49 4.79 -14.97
N ASP A 69 10.73 4.85 -14.48
CA ASP A 69 11.90 4.77 -15.35
C ASP A 69 12.12 3.33 -15.81
N ILE A 70 11.71 3.07 -17.05
CA ILE A 70 11.82 1.75 -17.66
C ILE A 70 13.26 1.50 -18.16
N ASN A 71 14.02 2.54 -18.49
CA ASN A 71 15.29 2.37 -19.20
C ASN A 71 16.42 1.86 -18.28
N ASP A 72 16.43 2.29 -17.01
CA ASP A 72 17.53 1.99 -16.10
C ASP A 72 17.40 0.61 -15.42
N ASN A 73 16.18 0.19 -15.08
CA ASN A 73 16.01 -1.04 -14.29
C ASN A 73 14.70 -1.81 -14.57
N PRO A 74 14.76 -3.08 -14.97
CA PRO A 74 13.56 -3.90 -15.19
C PRO A 74 12.73 -4.11 -13.93
N ASN A 75 13.32 -3.95 -12.76
CA ASN A 75 12.64 -4.08 -11.48
C ASN A 75 11.82 -2.83 -11.11
N ALA A 76 11.98 -1.70 -11.81
CA ALA A 76 11.18 -0.50 -11.60
C ALA A 76 9.68 -0.77 -11.79
N VAL A 77 9.32 -1.67 -12.71
CA VAL A 77 7.92 -2.10 -12.95
C VAL A 77 7.26 -2.71 -11.69
N LEU A 78 8.05 -3.26 -10.76
CA LEU A 78 7.54 -3.78 -9.49
C LEU A 78 7.00 -2.69 -8.57
N TRP A 79 7.30 -1.42 -8.83
CA TRP A 79 6.83 -0.28 -8.05
C TRP A 79 5.30 -0.26 -7.94
N CYS A 80 4.60 -0.40 -9.07
CA CYS A 80 3.14 -0.45 -9.09
C CYS A 80 2.59 -1.61 -8.24
N THR A 81 3.22 -2.78 -8.34
CA THR A 81 2.85 -3.96 -7.55
C THR A 81 3.03 -3.71 -6.05
N LEU A 82 4.18 -3.15 -5.67
CA LEU A 82 4.51 -2.86 -4.27
C LEU A 82 3.57 -1.81 -3.67
N PHE A 83 3.22 -0.80 -4.45
CA PHE A 83 2.26 0.23 -4.06
C PHE A 83 0.87 -0.36 -3.78
N CYS A 84 0.37 -1.23 -4.65
CA CYS A 84 -0.90 -1.92 -4.45
C CYS A 84 -0.84 -2.89 -3.26
N LEU A 85 0.26 -3.65 -3.14
CA LEU A 85 0.45 -4.62 -2.07
C LEU A 85 0.47 -3.96 -0.69
N ARG A 86 1.18 -2.83 -0.54
CA ARG A 86 1.21 -2.06 0.71
C ARG A 86 -0.19 -1.70 1.18
N ARG A 87 -1.02 -1.18 0.28
CA ARG A 87 -2.41 -0.81 0.59
C ARG A 87 -3.28 -2.01 0.92
N ALA A 88 -3.05 -3.13 0.23
CA ALA A 88 -3.76 -4.38 0.47
C ALA A 88 -3.46 -4.95 1.86
N VAL A 89 -2.19 -5.05 2.22
CA VAL A 89 -1.74 -5.56 3.52
C VAL A 89 -2.28 -4.68 4.65
N PHE A 90 -2.18 -3.36 4.51
CA PHE A 90 -2.69 -2.43 5.51
C PHE A 90 -4.21 -2.56 5.70
N ALA A 91 -4.97 -2.56 4.61
CA ALA A 91 -6.43 -2.70 4.68
C ALA A 91 -6.86 -4.04 5.29
N PHE A 92 -6.16 -5.12 4.95
CA PHE A 92 -6.41 -6.44 5.52
C PHE A 92 -6.10 -6.48 7.03
N ALA A 93 -4.95 -5.94 7.42
CA ALA A 93 -4.55 -5.88 8.83
C ALA A 93 -5.55 -5.07 9.67
N LEU A 94 -6.00 -3.91 9.19
CA LEU A 94 -6.98 -3.08 9.90
C LEU A 94 -8.31 -3.80 10.16
N ILE A 95 -8.76 -4.64 9.24
CA ILE A 95 -10.10 -5.23 9.30
C ILE A 95 -10.09 -6.57 10.05
N PHE A 96 -9.07 -7.39 9.83
CA PHE A 96 -9.03 -8.76 10.35
C PHE A 96 -8.22 -8.91 11.64
N THR A 97 -7.32 -7.96 11.94
CA THR A 97 -6.52 -8.01 13.15
C THR A 97 -7.14 -7.11 14.23
N THR A 98 -7.34 -7.64 15.42
CA THR A 98 -7.85 -6.89 16.58
C THR A 98 -6.72 -6.31 17.44
N ASN A 99 -5.53 -6.87 17.35
CA ASN A 99 -4.38 -6.44 18.13
C ASN A 99 -3.67 -5.24 17.47
N PRO A 100 -3.63 -4.04 18.10
CA PRO A 100 -3.04 -2.84 17.52
C PRO A 100 -1.55 -2.98 17.20
N CYS A 101 -0.81 -3.76 17.97
CA CYS A 101 0.60 -4.05 17.69
C CYS A 101 0.80 -4.77 16.37
N LEU A 102 0.01 -5.81 16.10
CA LEU A 102 0.08 -6.54 14.83
C LEU A 102 -0.34 -5.66 13.65
N GLN A 103 -1.31 -4.76 13.84
CA GLN A 103 -1.69 -3.79 12.81
C GLN A 103 -0.52 -2.87 12.46
N LEU A 104 0.18 -2.33 13.47
CA LEU A 104 1.34 -1.47 13.27
C LEU A 104 2.50 -2.22 12.61
N MET A 105 2.79 -3.46 13.04
CA MET A 105 3.79 -4.30 12.37
C MET A 105 3.45 -4.53 10.91
N ALA A 106 2.22 -4.92 10.60
CA ALA A 106 1.77 -5.12 9.23
C ALA A 106 1.86 -3.84 8.37
N PHE A 107 1.84 -2.67 8.98
CA PHE A 107 2.08 -1.39 8.33
C PHE A 107 3.56 -1.11 8.11
N CYS A 108 4.42 -1.37 9.11
CA CYS A 108 5.86 -1.10 9.03
C CYS A 108 6.58 -1.95 7.98
N PHE A 109 6.25 -3.25 7.85
CA PHE A 109 6.93 -4.15 6.91
C PHE A 109 6.85 -3.69 5.44
N PRO A 110 5.67 -3.34 4.90
CA PRO A 110 5.58 -2.83 3.53
C PRO A 110 6.30 -1.49 3.33
N ILE A 111 6.33 -0.61 4.35
CA ILE A 111 7.08 0.65 4.26
C ILE A 111 8.58 0.38 4.14
N LEU A 112 9.13 -0.55 4.93
CA LEU A 112 10.52 -0.96 4.82
C LEU A 112 10.84 -1.51 3.43
N ALA A 113 9.94 -2.32 2.86
CA ALA A 113 10.10 -2.83 1.50
C ALA A 113 10.11 -1.70 0.45
N VAL A 114 9.26 -0.67 0.61
CA VAL A 114 9.24 0.52 -0.25
C VAL A 114 10.55 1.31 -0.14
N ILE A 115 11.02 1.58 1.08
CA ILE A 115 12.29 2.30 1.32
C ILE A 115 13.45 1.54 0.67
N THR A 116 13.51 0.23 0.83
CA THR A 116 14.53 -0.63 0.21
C THR A 116 14.46 -0.55 -1.32
N MET A 117 13.27 -0.60 -1.88
CA MET A 117 13.06 -0.49 -3.34
C MET A 117 13.50 0.88 -3.86
N LEU A 118 13.12 1.97 -3.19
CA LEU A 118 13.55 3.34 -3.56
C LEU A 118 15.07 3.51 -3.50
N GLY A 119 15.71 2.95 -2.47
CA GLY A 119 17.17 3.04 -2.31
C GLY A 119 17.97 2.21 -3.31
N LEU A 120 17.47 1.05 -3.74
CA LEU A 120 18.19 0.13 -4.62
C LEU A 120 17.88 0.34 -6.11
N VAL A 121 16.63 0.66 -6.44
CA VAL A 121 16.14 0.66 -7.84
C VAL A 121 15.86 2.06 -8.35
N SER A 122 15.49 3.03 -7.46
CA SER A 122 15.07 4.38 -7.85
C SER A 122 14.03 4.35 -8.98
N PRO A 123 12.83 3.79 -8.74
CA PRO A 123 11.90 3.39 -9.80
C PRO A 123 11.23 4.55 -10.54
N LEU A 124 11.21 5.76 -9.99
CA LEU A 124 10.53 6.91 -10.58
C LEU A 124 11.44 7.62 -11.59
N ALA A 125 10.86 8.12 -12.67
CA ALA A 125 11.55 8.80 -13.76
C ALA A 125 12.29 10.06 -13.29
N GLU A 126 11.69 10.81 -12.37
CA GLU A 126 12.32 12.00 -11.80
C GLU A 126 13.10 11.66 -10.52
N LYS A 127 14.38 12.05 -10.48
CA LYS A 127 15.25 11.84 -9.30
C LYS A 127 14.75 12.58 -8.06
N ILE A 128 14.03 13.69 -8.26
CA ILE A 128 13.46 14.49 -7.16
C ILE A 128 12.31 13.70 -6.53
N ASP A 129 11.44 13.10 -7.33
CA ASP A 129 10.30 12.32 -6.83
C ASP A 129 10.76 11.10 -6.02
N ASN A 130 11.82 10.41 -6.45
CA ASN A 130 12.42 9.33 -5.67
C ASN A 130 12.90 9.79 -4.28
N LYS A 131 13.45 11.01 -4.17
CA LYS A 131 13.90 11.57 -2.89
C LYS A 131 12.73 11.99 -2.00
N ILE A 132 11.70 12.60 -2.59
CA ILE A 132 10.48 13.01 -1.86
C ILE A 132 9.78 11.77 -1.32
N ASP A 133 9.55 10.77 -2.17
CA ASP A 133 8.92 9.51 -1.74
C ASP A 133 9.75 8.79 -0.67
N MET A 134 11.08 8.83 -0.76
CA MET A 134 11.94 8.26 0.26
C MET A 134 11.79 8.98 1.59
N TYR A 135 11.79 10.31 1.57
CA TYR A 135 11.60 11.14 2.77
C TYR A 135 10.23 10.87 3.40
N ASP A 136 9.16 10.83 2.61
CA ASP A 136 7.81 10.56 3.09
C ASP A 136 7.69 9.17 3.74
N ASN A 137 8.29 8.15 3.12
CA ASN A 137 8.25 6.80 3.69
C ASN A 137 9.09 6.68 4.96
N ILE A 138 10.23 7.36 5.08
CA ILE A 138 11.03 7.43 6.32
C ILE A 138 10.24 8.13 7.42
N THR A 139 9.59 9.24 7.12
CA THR A 139 8.74 9.98 8.06
C THR A 139 7.56 9.12 8.53
N MET A 140 6.88 8.42 7.60
CA MET A 140 5.80 7.48 7.93
C MET A 140 6.27 6.32 8.80
N LEU A 141 7.46 5.78 8.55
CA LEU A 141 8.05 4.73 9.39
C LEU A 141 8.33 5.24 10.79
N PHE A 142 8.91 6.43 10.91
CA PHE A 142 9.20 7.06 12.19
C PHE A 142 7.91 7.33 12.99
N LEU A 143 6.88 7.88 12.35
CA LEU A 143 5.57 8.08 12.98
C LEU A 143 4.96 6.75 13.44
N SER A 144 5.12 5.69 12.66
CA SER A 144 4.65 4.36 13.04
C SER A 144 5.35 3.83 14.29
N TYR A 145 6.66 4.06 14.43
CA TYR A 145 7.39 3.74 15.67
C TYR A 145 6.90 4.57 16.86
N CYS A 146 6.62 5.86 16.68
CA CYS A 146 6.00 6.66 17.72
C CYS A 146 4.62 6.10 18.13
N LEU A 147 3.83 5.59 17.19
CA LEU A 147 2.52 4.98 17.50
C LEU A 147 2.64 3.72 18.35
N PHE A 148 3.74 2.95 18.28
CA PHE A 148 3.97 1.84 19.19
C PHE A 148 4.02 2.28 20.67
N LEU A 149 4.46 3.50 20.95
CA LEU A 149 4.49 4.04 22.32
C LEU A 149 3.09 4.28 22.89
N PHE A 150 2.07 4.42 22.04
CA PHE A 150 0.68 4.54 22.47
C PHE A 150 -0.03 3.20 22.68
N THR A 151 0.64 2.10 22.37
CA THR A 151 0.16 0.75 22.71
C THR A 151 0.49 0.44 24.18
N ASP A 152 0.08 -0.73 24.65
CA ASP A 152 0.27 -1.15 26.05
C ASP A 152 1.75 -1.35 26.46
N PHE A 153 2.70 -1.18 25.53
CA PHE A 153 4.13 -1.30 25.84
C PHE A 153 4.67 -0.20 26.75
N VAL A 154 4.10 1.00 26.70
CA VAL A 154 4.53 2.11 27.55
C VAL A 154 3.37 2.55 28.45
N PRO A 155 3.39 2.15 29.73
CA PRO A 155 2.31 2.49 30.67
C PRO A 155 2.35 3.95 31.13
N ASP A 156 3.48 4.65 30.97
CA ASP A 156 3.65 6.02 31.47
C ASP A 156 2.89 7.04 30.61
N ALA A 157 1.89 7.68 31.24
CA ALA A 157 1.05 8.69 30.60
C ALA A 157 1.82 9.96 30.21
N PHE A 158 2.86 10.33 30.98
CA PHE A 158 3.66 11.53 30.73
C PHE A 158 4.48 11.39 29.44
N ILE A 159 5.09 10.23 29.24
CA ILE A 159 5.85 9.92 28.02
C ILE A 159 4.91 9.93 26.79
N ARG A 160 3.74 9.33 26.89
CA ARG A 160 2.74 9.33 25.81
C ARG A 160 2.34 10.76 25.43
N TYR A 161 2.14 11.62 26.41
CA TYR A 161 1.77 13.02 26.19
C TYR A 161 2.88 13.78 25.43
N GLN A 162 4.14 13.66 25.85
CA GLN A 162 5.26 14.30 25.19
C GLN A 162 5.44 13.81 23.74
N VAL A 163 5.35 12.51 23.52
CA VAL A 163 5.44 11.93 22.16
C VAL A 163 4.29 12.40 21.28
N GLY A 164 3.08 12.57 21.85
CA GLY A 164 1.94 13.12 21.12
C GLY A 164 2.20 14.53 20.58
N PHE A 165 2.74 15.43 21.40
CA PHE A 165 3.14 16.77 20.96
C PHE A 165 4.23 16.73 19.88
N PHE A 166 5.22 15.86 20.06
CA PHE A 166 6.28 15.70 19.07
C PHE A 166 5.74 15.22 17.71
N MET A 167 4.79 14.26 17.71
CA MET A 167 4.14 13.80 16.48
C MET A 167 3.36 14.91 15.77
N ILE A 168 2.62 15.75 16.54
CA ILE A 168 1.90 16.90 15.97
C ILE A 168 2.90 17.86 15.30
N PHE A 169 3.99 18.18 15.96
CA PHE A 169 5.03 19.06 15.40
C PHE A 169 5.67 18.49 14.13
N LEU A 170 5.80 17.18 14.03
CA LEU A 170 6.42 16.54 12.86
C LEU A 170 5.47 16.45 11.65
N THR A 171 4.15 16.51 11.89
CA THR A 171 3.13 16.40 10.83
C THR A 171 2.59 17.75 10.35
N THR A 172 2.94 18.84 11.03
CA THR A 172 2.60 20.22 10.62
C THR A 172 3.72 20.84 9.80
#